data_ac2dfadaf5c4a02fa9afadac51a12828
#
_entry.id   ac2dfadaf5c4a02fa9afadac51a12828
#
_cell.length_a   1.000
_cell.length_b   1.000
_cell.length_c   1.000
_cell.angle_alpha   90.00
_cell.angle_beta   90.00
_cell.angle_gamma   90.00
#
_symmetry.space_group_name_H-M   'P 1'
#
loop_
_entity.id
_entity.type
_entity.pdbx_description
1 polymer ?
#
loop_
_entity_poly.entity_id
_entity_poly.type
_entity_poly.pdbx_seq_one_letter_code
_entity_poly.pdbx_strand_id
1 'polypeptide(L)'
;MRINRIALAVLMTCSAGALQAQSSVTVFGVVDGGYLDTSPKSVSGRPVTPASTRGIEDGIQTPSRFGFYGTEALGGGLNAKFWLEGGFASDTGTSQQNGRLFGRQAWAALQGGWGELRAGRQYGIGYEYAITGVSPFGTTFRDAGLGNVFSSASGRLILDNVVEYRTPTLAGFSGAVGYSFNVAAQEVPGGSNNTSLITAGAQYRSGPAVAILTYESINCPGNTSTIVSNTCNAVRKDDQTHVQAGGSFDFKVLRLYSLWAQEKNQFTLTAVTPSKDATVWELGASAPLLGGEALASWQKRDDKAYGADLSVWALGYTYPFSPRTNVYGFYASTSADNTPTAQVVTGGAITVPGYTATQISSYWDRNRTQYGFGLRHRF
;
A
#
# COMPACT_ATOMS: atom_id res chain seq x y z
N MET A 1 -22.51 -24.04 65.17
CA MET A 1 -22.24 -23.00 64.13
C MET A 1 -22.90 -23.44 62.84
N ARG A 2 -24.09 -22.91 62.48
CA ARG A 2 -24.80 -23.28 61.23
C ARG A 2 -24.34 -22.34 60.13
N ILE A 3 -23.46 -22.80 59.26
CA ILE A 3 -23.07 -22.06 58.06
C ILE A 3 -24.29 -22.04 57.14
N ASN A 4 -24.76 -20.85 56.84
CA ASN A 4 -25.96 -20.63 56.04
C ASN A 4 -25.75 -21.19 54.60
N ARG A 5 -26.50 -22.20 54.26
CA ARG A 5 -26.48 -22.87 52.91
C ARG A 5 -26.75 -21.89 51.78
N ILE A 6 -27.33 -20.73 52.04
CA ILE A 6 -27.59 -19.65 51.08
C ILE A 6 -26.30 -18.92 50.71
N ALA A 7 -25.36 -18.72 51.64
CA ALA A 7 -24.09 -18.08 51.36
C ALA A 7 -23.18 -18.94 50.45
N LEU A 8 -23.29 -20.27 50.55
CA LEU A 8 -22.53 -21.20 49.68
C LEU A 8 -23.11 -21.27 48.26
N ALA A 9 -24.43 -21.12 48.11
CA ALA A 9 -25.08 -21.09 46.79
C ALA A 9 -24.76 -19.81 46.00
N VAL A 10 -24.64 -18.64 46.69
CA VAL A 10 -24.25 -17.36 46.03
C VAL A 10 -22.79 -17.36 45.63
N LEU A 11 -21.90 -18.01 46.37
CA LEU A 11 -20.48 -18.16 45.98
C LEU A 11 -20.30 -19.12 44.82
N MET A 12 -21.13 -20.15 44.64
CA MET A 12 -21.06 -21.05 43.49
C MET A 12 -21.68 -20.47 42.21
N THR A 13 -22.62 -19.52 42.32
CA THR A 13 -23.16 -18.84 41.15
C THR A 13 -22.24 -17.75 40.60
N CYS A 14 -21.37 -17.15 41.41
CA CYS A 14 -20.34 -16.21 40.96
C CYS A 14 -19.15 -16.88 40.27
N SER A 15 -18.90 -18.18 40.48
CA SER A 15 -17.79 -18.90 39.87
C SER A 15 -18.14 -19.53 38.50
N ALA A 16 -19.41 -19.56 38.11
CA ALA A 16 -19.82 -20.07 36.78
C ALA A 16 -19.73 -19.03 35.64
N GLY A 17 -19.34 -17.80 35.93
CA GLY A 17 -19.22 -16.71 34.96
C GLY A 17 -17.81 -16.43 34.46
N ALA A 18 -16.80 -17.18 34.86
CA ALA A 18 -15.48 -17.17 34.21
C ALA A 18 -15.54 -18.03 32.95
N LEU A 19 -16.35 -17.63 31.96
CA LEU A 19 -16.14 -18.01 30.59
C LEU A 19 -14.69 -17.62 30.32
N GLN A 20 -13.82 -18.62 30.15
CA GLN A 20 -12.41 -18.38 29.78
C GLN A 20 -12.43 -17.53 28.53
N ALA A 21 -12.07 -16.26 28.68
CA ALA A 21 -11.75 -15.40 27.55
C ALA A 21 -10.66 -16.11 26.77
N GLN A 22 -11.00 -16.73 25.65
CA GLN A 22 -10.06 -17.48 24.85
C GLN A 22 -9.20 -16.44 24.12
N SER A 23 -8.10 -16.07 24.78
CA SER A 23 -7.07 -15.20 24.19
C SER A 23 -6.23 -16.03 23.23
N SER A 24 -6.11 -15.59 22.01
CA SER A 24 -5.21 -16.21 21.03
C SER A 24 -4.18 -15.20 20.55
N VAL A 25 -2.93 -15.64 20.50
CA VAL A 25 -1.85 -14.89 19.84
C VAL A 25 -1.28 -15.78 18.75
N THR A 26 -1.24 -15.25 17.54
CA THR A 26 -0.70 -15.94 16.37
C THR A 26 0.56 -15.23 15.90
N VAL A 27 1.62 -16.00 15.69
CA VAL A 27 2.82 -15.56 14.98
C VAL A 27 2.57 -15.80 13.49
N PHE A 28 2.90 -14.85 12.64
CA PHE A 28 2.77 -14.97 11.19
C PHE A 28 3.92 -14.30 10.48
N GLY A 29 4.12 -14.67 9.23
CA GLY A 29 5.10 -13.99 8.40
C GLY A 29 5.07 -14.41 6.94
N VAL A 30 5.87 -13.69 6.17
CA VAL A 30 6.14 -13.94 4.76
C VAL A 30 7.62 -13.73 4.53
N VAL A 31 8.24 -14.70 3.87
CA VAL A 31 9.58 -14.58 3.29
C VAL A 31 9.42 -14.66 1.79
N ASP A 32 9.91 -13.66 1.07
CA ASP A 32 9.83 -13.56 -0.38
C ASP A 32 11.19 -13.08 -0.90
N GLY A 33 11.83 -13.88 -1.71
CA GLY A 33 13.10 -13.54 -2.30
C GLY A 33 13.33 -14.25 -3.62
N GLY A 34 14.18 -13.66 -4.43
CA GLY A 34 14.50 -14.22 -5.73
C GLY A 34 15.47 -13.36 -6.52
N TYR A 35 15.63 -13.70 -7.78
CA TYR A 35 16.46 -12.96 -8.71
C TYR A 35 15.65 -11.85 -9.39
N LEU A 36 16.22 -10.67 -9.48
CA LEU A 36 15.66 -9.52 -10.18
C LEU A 36 16.70 -8.92 -11.12
N ASP A 37 16.30 -8.65 -12.35
CA ASP A 37 17.05 -7.85 -13.31
C ASP A 37 16.24 -6.61 -13.68
N THR A 38 16.88 -5.44 -13.60
CA THR A 38 16.32 -4.17 -13.99
C THR A 38 17.24 -3.53 -15.02
N SER A 39 16.75 -3.41 -16.23
CA SER A 39 17.51 -2.90 -17.36
C SER A 39 16.88 -1.61 -17.90
N PRO A 40 17.55 -0.45 -17.74
CA PRO A 40 17.08 0.81 -18.31
C PRO A 40 17.01 0.73 -19.84
N LYS A 41 16.01 1.39 -20.41
CA LYS A 41 15.87 1.57 -21.86
C LYS A 41 16.54 2.87 -22.28
N SER A 42 17.24 2.84 -23.39
CA SER A 42 17.80 4.05 -23.99
C SER A 42 16.68 4.99 -24.45
N VAL A 43 16.82 6.26 -24.13
CA VAL A 43 15.94 7.34 -24.60
C VAL A 43 16.75 8.26 -25.50
N SER A 44 16.27 8.53 -26.71
CA SER A 44 16.95 9.43 -27.66
C SER A 44 17.15 10.82 -27.04
N GLY A 45 18.35 11.38 -27.19
CA GLY A 45 18.71 12.69 -26.62
C GLY A 45 19.12 12.67 -25.16
N ARG A 46 19.28 11.50 -24.55
CA ARG A 46 19.69 11.34 -23.16
C ARG A 46 21.20 11.15 -23.04
N PRO A 47 21.91 11.96 -22.24
CA PRO A 47 23.36 11.86 -22.14
C PRO A 47 23.86 10.68 -21.30
N VAL A 48 23.03 10.11 -20.42
CA VAL A 48 23.40 9.00 -19.53
C VAL A 48 22.25 8.00 -19.43
N THR A 49 22.54 6.73 -19.70
CA THR A 49 21.64 5.61 -19.38
C THR A 49 22.03 5.08 -18.00
N PRO A 50 21.09 4.95 -17.05
CA PRO A 50 21.38 4.30 -15.78
C PRO A 50 21.97 2.91 -15.98
N ALA A 51 22.79 2.44 -15.05
CA ALA A 51 23.33 1.09 -15.10
C ALA A 51 22.21 0.05 -14.86
N SER A 52 22.30 -1.08 -15.52
CA SER A 52 21.47 -2.24 -15.20
C SER A 52 21.83 -2.74 -13.80
N THR A 53 20.82 -3.12 -13.03
CA THR A 53 20.99 -3.79 -11.74
C THR A 53 20.45 -5.19 -11.81
N ARG A 54 21.18 -6.14 -11.21
CA ARG A 54 20.76 -7.53 -11.16
C ARG A 54 21.30 -8.19 -9.90
N GLY A 55 20.50 -9.05 -9.31
CA GLY A 55 20.93 -9.76 -8.09
C GLY A 55 19.79 -10.48 -7.40
N ILE A 56 20.11 -10.98 -6.22
CA ILE A 56 19.12 -11.50 -5.30
C ILE A 56 18.50 -10.32 -4.57
N GLU A 57 17.18 -10.28 -4.56
CA GLU A 57 16.39 -9.19 -4.01
C GLU A 57 15.28 -9.71 -3.12
N ASP A 58 14.97 -8.95 -2.07
CA ASP A 58 13.83 -9.17 -1.19
C ASP A 58 12.53 -8.68 -1.82
N GLY A 59 11.42 -9.34 -1.47
CA GLY A 59 10.09 -8.79 -1.67
C GLY A 59 9.71 -8.53 -3.12
N ILE A 60 10.08 -9.42 -4.03
CA ILE A 60 9.78 -9.28 -5.46
C ILE A 60 8.27 -9.37 -5.71
N GLN A 61 7.60 -10.41 -5.19
CA GLN A 61 6.15 -10.54 -5.27
C GLN A 61 5.47 -9.77 -4.14
N THR A 62 6.01 -9.81 -2.91
CA THR A 62 5.46 -9.08 -1.77
C THR A 62 6.53 -8.87 -0.69
N PRO A 63 6.64 -7.70 -0.05
CA PRO A 63 7.66 -7.44 0.98
C PRO A 63 7.68 -8.47 2.09
N SER A 64 8.88 -8.94 2.46
CA SER A 64 9.07 -9.86 3.59
C SER A 64 8.72 -9.18 4.90
N ARG A 65 8.08 -9.91 5.79
CA ARG A 65 7.57 -9.40 7.06
C ARG A 65 7.30 -10.52 8.05
N PHE A 66 7.28 -10.16 9.31
CA PHE A 66 6.81 -11.02 10.39
C PHE A 66 6.02 -10.22 11.41
N GLY A 67 5.23 -10.88 12.21
CA GLY A 67 4.44 -10.19 13.21
C GLY A 67 3.63 -11.09 14.12
N PHE A 68 2.85 -10.42 14.94
CA PHE A 68 1.94 -11.01 15.90
C PHE A 68 0.58 -10.37 15.76
N TYR A 69 -0.46 -11.15 15.81
CA TYR A 69 -1.81 -10.63 16.02
C TYR A 69 -2.52 -11.45 17.10
N GLY A 70 -3.42 -10.80 17.78
CA GLY A 70 -4.18 -11.47 18.82
C GLY A 70 -5.60 -10.93 18.94
N THR A 71 -6.44 -11.76 19.54
CA THR A 71 -7.83 -11.42 19.86
C THR A 71 -8.16 -11.97 21.25
N GLU A 72 -8.80 -11.14 22.06
CA GLU A 72 -9.32 -11.48 23.36
C GLU A 72 -10.82 -11.19 23.40
N ALA A 73 -11.61 -12.18 23.79
CA ALA A 73 -13.04 -12.02 23.98
C ALA A 73 -13.30 -11.32 25.33
N LEU A 74 -13.91 -10.16 25.32
CA LEU A 74 -14.23 -9.36 26.53
C LEU A 74 -15.63 -9.65 27.09
N GLY A 75 -16.38 -10.54 26.45
CA GLY A 75 -17.77 -10.83 26.78
C GLY A 75 -18.76 -9.94 26.03
N GLY A 76 -20.05 -10.32 26.04
CA GLY A 76 -21.11 -9.55 25.38
C GLY A 76 -20.95 -9.36 23.86
N GLY A 77 -20.13 -10.18 23.18
CA GLY A 77 -19.83 -10.02 21.77
C GLY A 77 -18.74 -8.97 21.47
N LEU A 78 -18.11 -8.42 22.50
CA LEU A 78 -16.99 -7.47 22.39
C LEU A 78 -15.65 -8.21 22.39
N ASN A 79 -14.72 -7.79 21.51
CA ASN A 79 -13.37 -8.31 21.42
C ASN A 79 -12.34 -7.17 21.44
N ALA A 80 -11.24 -7.37 22.15
CA ALA A 80 -10.03 -6.58 21.99
C ALA A 80 -9.12 -7.28 20.98
N LYS A 81 -8.49 -6.50 20.10
CA LYS A 81 -7.58 -7.01 19.06
C LYS A 81 -6.32 -6.18 19.02
N PHE A 82 -5.23 -6.79 18.58
CA PHE A 82 -4.01 -6.08 18.26
C PHE A 82 -3.32 -6.70 17.02
N TRP A 83 -2.49 -5.88 16.38
CA TRP A 83 -1.65 -6.28 15.26
C TRP A 83 -0.31 -5.57 15.35
N LEU A 84 0.78 -6.32 15.32
CA LEU A 84 2.16 -5.85 15.30
C LEU A 84 2.89 -6.49 14.15
N GLU A 85 3.38 -5.69 13.17
CA GLU A 85 4.02 -6.20 11.95
C GLU A 85 5.27 -5.38 11.62
N GLY A 86 6.41 -6.07 11.52
CA GLY A 86 7.69 -5.53 11.10
C GLY A 86 8.10 -6.04 9.72
N GLY A 87 8.69 -5.19 8.89
CA GLY A 87 9.27 -5.55 7.61
C GLY A 87 10.77 -5.80 7.72
N PHE A 88 11.28 -6.74 6.95
CA PHE A 88 12.72 -7.01 6.84
C PHE A 88 13.09 -7.32 5.39
N ALA A 89 14.35 -7.15 5.06
CA ALA A 89 14.92 -7.54 3.78
C ALA A 89 15.50 -8.96 3.91
N SER A 90 14.97 -9.91 3.15
CA SER A 90 15.37 -11.32 3.26
C SER A 90 16.75 -11.63 2.65
N ASP A 91 17.23 -10.74 1.78
CA ASP A 91 18.55 -10.82 1.14
C ASP A 91 19.70 -10.32 2.05
N THR A 92 19.43 -9.35 2.92
CA THR A 92 20.44 -8.70 3.77
C THR A 92 20.18 -8.83 5.27
N GLY A 93 18.97 -9.28 5.67
CA GLY A 93 18.57 -9.40 7.08
C GLY A 93 18.29 -8.06 7.77
N THR A 94 18.27 -6.94 7.03
CA THR A 94 18.07 -5.61 7.61
C THR A 94 16.60 -5.32 7.88
N SER A 95 16.31 -4.53 8.93
CA SER A 95 14.96 -4.02 9.20
C SER A 95 14.57 -2.98 8.16
N GLN A 96 13.34 -3.03 7.67
CA GLN A 96 12.75 -2.07 6.75
C GLN A 96 12.02 -0.93 7.49
N GLN A 97 11.33 -0.04 6.76
CA GLN A 97 10.56 1.11 7.28
C GLN A 97 11.40 1.99 8.22
N ASN A 98 12.63 2.33 7.81
CA ASN A 98 13.58 3.19 8.55
C ASN A 98 13.98 2.59 9.92
N GLY A 99 14.13 1.29 10.01
CA GLY A 99 14.56 0.62 11.24
C GLY A 99 13.48 0.48 12.32
N ARG A 100 12.23 0.79 12.03
CA ARG A 100 11.13 0.63 12.98
C ARG A 100 10.82 -0.85 13.20
N LEU A 101 10.78 -1.30 14.47
CA LEU A 101 10.50 -2.69 14.82
C LEU A 101 9.15 -3.18 14.26
N PHE A 102 8.09 -2.41 14.45
CA PHE A 102 6.76 -2.67 13.88
C PHE A 102 6.39 -1.58 12.88
N GLY A 103 7.25 -1.41 11.88
CA GLY A 103 7.16 -0.32 10.94
C GLY A 103 6.05 -0.47 9.89
N ARG A 104 5.41 -1.65 9.79
CA ARG A 104 4.30 -1.88 8.85
C ARG A 104 2.95 -1.65 9.50
N GLN A 105 2.69 -2.28 10.63
CA GLN A 105 1.47 -2.09 11.41
C GLN A 105 1.76 -2.22 12.91
N ALA A 106 1.15 -1.36 13.72
CA ALA A 106 1.19 -1.38 15.17
C ALA A 106 -0.07 -0.71 15.70
N TRP A 107 -1.14 -1.49 15.91
CA TRP A 107 -2.43 -0.96 16.33
C TRP A 107 -3.16 -1.88 17.29
N ALA A 108 -4.07 -1.30 18.07
CA ALA A 108 -5.05 -1.98 18.89
C ALA A 108 -6.46 -1.61 18.43
N ALA A 109 -7.44 -2.50 18.69
CA ALA A 109 -8.82 -2.28 18.29
C ALA A 109 -9.81 -2.87 19.29
N LEU A 110 -11.03 -2.30 19.28
CA LEU A 110 -12.24 -2.89 19.84
C LEU A 110 -13.18 -3.27 18.70
N GLN A 111 -13.71 -4.49 18.75
CA GLN A 111 -14.62 -5.01 17.72
C GLN A 111 -15.88 -5.56 18.39
N GLY A 112 -17.03 -5.27 17.80
CA GLY A 112 -18.33 -5.80 18.25
C GLY A 112 -19.29 -5.96 17.07
N GLY A 113 -20.58 -6.21 17.36
CA GLY A 113 -21.62 -6.25 16.33
C GLY A 113 -21.79 -4.93 15.57
N TRP A 114 -21.33 -3.83 16.14
CA TRP A 114 -21.32 -2.49 15.54
C TRP A 114 -20.17 -2.26 14.55
N GLY A 115 -19.19 -3.14 14.47
CA GLY A 115 -18.00 -2.99 13.65
C GLY A 115 -16.72 -3.00 14.46
N GLU A 116 -15.68 -2.30 13.98
CA GLU A 116 -14.35 -2.25 14.60
C GLU A 116 -13.85 -0.81 14.67
N LEU A 117 -13.38 -0.40 15.83
CA LEU A 117 -12.63 0.86 16.05
C LEU A 117 -11.19 0.50 16.38
N ARG A 118 -10.24 0.96 15.56
CA ARG A 118 -8.81 0.72 15.77
C ARG A 118 -8.03 2.02 15.86
N ALA A 119 -6.91 1.97 16.59
CA ALA A 119 -5.99 3.09 16.74
C ALA A 119 -4.54 2.62 16.65
N GLY A 120 -3.69 3.40 15.97
CA GLY A 120 -2.27 3.14 15.84
C GLY A 120 -1.76 3.34 14.42
N ARG A 121 -0.59 2.74 14.15
CA ARG A 121 0.03 2.73 12.83
C ARG A 121 -0.56 1.62 11.98
N GLN A 122 -1.05 1.96 10.80
CA GLN A 122 -1.73 1.00 9.91
C GLN A 122 -1.68 1.42 8.45
N TYR A 123 -2.15 0.54 7.57
CA TYR A 123 -2.33 0.88 6.15
C TYR A 123 -3.42 1.92 5.96
N GLY A 124 -3.22 2.81 4.99
CA GLY A 124 -4.28 3.66 4.47
C GLY A 124 -5.38 2.82 3.80
N ILE A 125 -6.64 3.25 3.91
CA ILE A 125 -7.79 2.52 3.35
C ILE A 125 -7.64 2.39 1.83
N GLY A 126 -7.16 3.43 1.15
CA GLY A 126 -6.91 3.41 -0.29
C GLY A 126 -5.95 2.30 -0.70
N TYR A 127 -4.83 2.18 0.01
CA TYR A 127 -3.87 1.11 -0.23
C TYR A 127 -4.44 -0.26 0.10
N GLU A 128 -5.06 -0.42 1.26
CA GLU A 128 -5.58 -1.72 1.71
C GLU A 128 -6.65 -2.26 0.76
N TYR A 129 -7.53 -1.39 0.25
CA TYR A 129 -8.56 -1.83 -0.69
C TYR A 129 -7.99 -2.13 -2.09
N ALA A 130 -6.97 -1.38 -2.53
CA ALA A 130 -6.33 -1.63 -3.82
C ALA A 130 -5.59 -2.98 -3.89
N ILE A 131 -4.93 -3.41 -2.80
CA ILE A 131 -4.22 -4.70 -2.78
C ILE A 131 -5.16 -5.90 -2.77
N THR A 132 -6.43 -5.70 -2.51
CA THR A 132 -7.36 -6.79 -2.20
C THR A 132 -8.25 -7.21 -3.35
N GLY A 133 -7.77 -7.18 -4.59
CA GLY A 133 -8.47 -7.83 -5.70
C GLY A 133 -8.96 -6.92 -6.80
N VAL A 134 -8.30 -5.79 -7.03
CA VAL A 134 -8.57 -4.89 -8.17
C VAL A 134 -7.44 -4.84 -9.18
N SER A 135 -6.36 -5.60 -8.94
CA SER A 135 -5.22 -5.76 -9.83
C SER A 135 -4.71 -7.20 -9.79
N PRO A 136 -4.30 -7.80 -10.90
CA PRO A 136 -3.73 -9.14 -10.92
C PRO A 136 -2.37 -9.21 -10.22
N PHE A 137 -1.59 -8.12 -10.23
CA PHE A 137 -0.28 -8.04 -9.57
C PHE A 137 -0.34 -7.35 -8.19
N GLY A 138 -1.52 -6.86 -7.78
CA GLY A 138 -1.67 -6.07 -6.55
C GLY A 138 -0.91 -4.76 -6.62
N THR A 139 -0.50 -4.24 -5.47
CA THR A 139 0.31 -3.02 -5.35
C THR A 139 1.81 -3.28 -5.28
N THR A 140 2.20 -4.52 -5.11
CA THR A 140 3.59 -5.01 -5.04
C THR A 140 3.91 -5.76 -6.34
N PHE A 141 4.84 -6.63 -6.41
CA PHE A 141 5.29 -7.27 -7.64
C PHE A 141 6.19 -6.34 -8.49
N ARG A 142 6.99 -5.56 -7.79
CA ARG A 142 7.92 -4.59 -8.41
C ARG A 142 7.21 -3.71 -9.45
N ASP A 143 7.78 -3.56 -10.64
CA ASP A 143 7.23 -2.69 -11.69
C ASP A 143 5.91 -3.20 -12.29
N ALA A 144 5.56 -4.45 -12.09
CA ALA A 144 4.28 -5.00 -12.54
C ALA A 144 3.10 -4.57 -11.63
N GLY A 145 3.36 -4.23 -10.39
CA GLY A 145 2.33 -3.82 -9.43
C GLY A 145 1.90 -2.36 -9.58
N LEU A 146 0.70 -2.06 -9.09
CA LEU A 146 0.12 -0.70 -9.09
C LEU A 146 1.00 0.35 -8.42
N GLY A 147 1.86 -0.05 -7.47
CA GLY A 147 2.80 0.87 -6.81
C GLY A 147 3.76 1.59 -7.76
N ASN A 148 3.96 1.08 -8.97
CA ASN A 148 4.81 1.71 -9.98
C ASN A 148 4.14 2.93 -10.65
N VAL A 149 2.82 2.93 -10.79
CA VAL A 149 2.08 4.01 -11.47
C VAL A 149 1.47 5.03 -10.53
N PHE A 150 1.25 4.69 -9.25
CA PHE A 150 0.84 5.66 -8.25
C PHE A 150 2.01 6.57 -7.83
N SER A 151 1.70 7.82 -7.53
CA SER A 151 2.69 8.69 -6.90
C SER A 151 2.96 8.23 -5.45
N SER A 152 4.14 8.52 -4.93
CA SER A 152 4.48 8.21 -3.54
C SER A 152 3.60 8.93 -2.50
N ALA A 153 2.82 9.90 -2.93
CA ALA A 153 1.92 10.68 -2.09
C ALA A 153 0.48 10.16 -2.13
N SER A 154 0.09 9.47 -3.19
CA SER A 154 -1.23 8.88 -3.33
C SER A 154 -1.24 7.44 -2.84
N GLY A 155 -2.30 7.08 -2.15
CA GLY A 155 -2.43 5.76 -1.56
C GLY A 155 -1.28 5.50 -0.59
N ARG A 156 -1.08 6.38 0.40
CA ARG A 156 -0.02 6.19 1.39
C ARG A 156 -0.13 4.83 2.00
N LEU A 157 0.92 4.08 1.79
CA LEU A 157 1.03 2.69 2.16
C LEU A 157 0.75 2.48 3.65
N ILE A 158 1.35 3.34 4.48
CA ILE A 158 1.33 3.21 5.93
C ILE A 158 1.23 4.60 6.55
N LEU A 159 0.28 4.76 7.47
CA LEU A 159 -0.02 5.99 8.17
C LEU A 159 0.30 5.85 9.66
N ASP A 160 0.92 6.86 10.24
CA ASP A 160 1.06 6.98 11.70
C ASP A 160 -0.18 7.64 12.30
N ASN A 161 -0.41 7.43 13.59
CA ASN A 161 -1.38 8.14 14.43
C ASN A 161 -2.81 8.12 13.87
N VAL A 162 -3.28 6.95 13.45
CA VAL A 162 -4.61 6.77 12.85
C VAL A 162 -5.61 6.33 13.90
N VAL A 163 -6.79 6.93 13.85
CA VAL A 163 -8.03 6.36 14.41
C VAL A 163 -8.93 6.03 13.22
N GLU A 164 -9.44 4.79 13.19
CA GLU A 164 -10.21 4.27 12.08
C GLU A 164 -11.40 3.45 12.55
N TYR A 165 -12.55 3.68 11.95
CA TYR A 165 -13.75 2.87 12.14
C TYR A 165 -14.03 2.05 10.88
N ARG A 166 -14.40 0.78 11.06
CA ARG A 166 -14.82 -0.17 10.02
C ARG A 166 -16.20 -0.71 10.30
N THR A 167 -17.08 -0.65 9.32
CA THR A 167 -18.42 -1.21 9.43
C THR A 167 -18.39 -2.75 9.45
N PRO A 168 -19.43 -3.39 10.01
CA PRO A 168 -19.70 -4.78 9.67
C PRO A 168 -19.93 -4.95 8.16
N THR A 169 -19.73 -6.18 7.67
CA THR A 169 -20.10 -6.53 6.30
C THR A 169 -21.58 -6.87 6.23
N LEU A 170 -22.35 -6.15 5.41
CA LEU A 170 -23.77 -6.35 5.21
C LEU A 170 -24.05 -6.63 3.73
N ALA A 171 -24.56 -7.81 3.43
CA ALA A 171 -24.85 -8.23 2.05
C ALA A 171 -23.68 -8.05 1.06
N GLY A 172 -22.45 -8.23 1.53
CA GLY A 172 -21.23 -8.05 0.75
C GLY A 172 -20.65 -6.63 0.77
N PHE A 173 -21.37 -5.64 1.31
CA PHE A 173 -20.88 -4.27 1.45
C PHE A 173 -20.21 -4.05 2.80
N SER A 174 -19.08 -3.36 2.80
CA SER A 174 -18.43 -2.82 4.00
C SER A 174 -17.75 -1.50 3.68
N GLY A 175 -17.50 -0.72 4.71
CA GLY A 175 -16.86 0.58 4.59
C GLY A 175 -15.89 0.84 5.73
N ALA A 176 -15.03 1.83 5.53
CA ALA A 176 -14.13 2.31 6.56
C ALA A 176 -13.94 3.83 6.42
N VAL A 177 -13.66 4.48 7.54
CA VAL A 177 -13.26 5.89 7.62
C VAL A 177 -12.21 6.04 8.69
N GLY A 178 -11.15 6.79 8.39
CA GLY A 178 -10.05 7.01 9.31
C GLY A 178 -9.50 8.43 9.22
N TYR A 179 -8.85 8.83 10.30
CA TYR A 179 -8.13 10.10 10.40
C TYR A 179 -6.76 9.87 10.99
N SER A 180 -5.73 10.37 10.31
CA SER A 180 -4.37 10.43 10.81
C SER A 180 -4.07 11.84 11.31
N PHE A 181 -3.69 11.96 12.57
CA PHE A 181 -3.32 13.26 13.17
C PHE A 181 -1.97 13.78 12.69
N ASN A 182 -1.07 12.88 12.31
CA ASN A 182 0.19 13.18 11.64
C ASN A 182 0.69 11.94 10.89
N VAL A 183 0.71 11.98 9.59
CA VAL A 183 0.90 10.79 8.71
C VAL A 183 2.26 10.10 8.79
N ALA A 184 3.29 10.77 9.29
CA ALA A 184 4.67 10.23 9.20
C ALA A 184 5.54 10.44 10.43
N ALA A 185 5.01 11.01 11.53
CA ALA A 185 5.77 11.35 12.74
C ALA A 185 4.86 11.40 13.97
N GLN A 186 5.45 11.66 15.13
CA GLN A 186 4.67 11.99 16.33
C GLN A 186 3.95 13.33 16.13
N GLU A 187 2.77 13.47 16.74
CA GLU A 187 2.09 14.75 16.80
C GLU A 187 2.95 15.77 17.59
N VAL A 188 2.99 16.98 17.06
CA VAL A 188 3.61 18.11 17.73
C VAL A 188 2.52 18.89 18.47
N PRO A 189 2.66 19.10 19.78
CA PRO A 189 1.71 19.95 20.53
C PRO A 189 1.57 21.33 19.91
N GLY A 190 0.34 21.82 19.76
CA GLY A 190 0.07 23.09 19.09
C GLY A 190 -0.21 22.99 17.60
N GLY A 191 -0.07 21.81 17.00
CA GLY A 191 -0.72 21.36 15.76
C GLY A 191 -0.35 22.02 14.44
N SER A 192 0.37 23.15 14.42
CA SER A 192 0.60 23.94 13.20
C SER A 192 1.48 23.26 12.14
N ASN A 193 2.18 22.19 12.49
CA ASN A 193 3.12 21.49 11.60
C ASN A 193 2.74 20.03 11.35
N ASN A 194 1.60 19.55 11.86
CA ASN A 194 1.14 18.18 11.63
C ASN A 194 0.50 18.05 10.25
N THR A 195 0.95 17.08 9.49
CA THR A 195 0.31 16.71 8.22
C THR A 195 -0.78 15.69 8.52
N SER A 196 -2.01 16.12 8.55
CA SER A 196 -3.16 15.24 8.79
C SER A 196 -3.68 14.61 7.51
N LEU A 197 -4.42 13.51 7.63
CA LEU A 197 -5.03 12.83 6.51
C LEU A 197 -6.39 12.25 6.89
N ILE A 198 -7.38 12.46 6.02
CA ILE A 198 -8.64 11.73 6.03
C ILE A 198 -8.54 10.61 5.00
N THR A 199 -8.93 9.39 5.38
CA THR A 199 -9.05 8.23 4.50
C THR A 199 -10.42 7.61 4.65
N ALA A 200 -11.07 7.26 3.55
CA ALA A 200 -12.38 6.63 3.56
C ALA A 200 -12.51 5.66 2.38
N GLY A 201 -13.34 4.64 2.55
CA GLY A 201 -13.59 3.71 1.46
C GLY A 201 -14.84 2.87 1.69
N ALA A 202 -15.39 2.41 0.58
CA ALA A 202 -16.43 1.41 0.51
C ALA A 202 -15.96 0.27 -0.38
N GLN A 203 -16.33 -0.96 -0.03
CA GLN A 203 -16.08 -2.12 -0.87
C GLN A 203 -17.31 -3.02 -0.92
N TYR A 204 -17.44 -3.69 -2.04
CA TYR A 204 -18.38 -4.76 -2.27
C TYR A 204 -17.63 -6.05 -2.60
N ARG A 205 -17.94 -7.13 -1.89
CA ARG A 205 -17.37 -8.45 -2.12
C ARG A 205 -18.46 -9.49 -1.97
N SER A 206 -18.91 -10.03 -3.08
CA SER A 206 -19.90 -11.10 -3.05
C SER A 206 -19.75 -11.97 -4.29
N GLY A 207 -19.67 -13.28 -4.08
CA GLY A 207 -19.47 -14.23 -5.16
C GLY A 207 -18.25 -13.89 -6.03
N PRO A 208 -18.43 -13.78 -7.37
CA PRO A 208 -17.33 -13.51 -8.29
C PRO A 208 -16.90 -12.02 -8.32
N ALA A 209 -17.67 -11.12 -7.73
CA ALA A 209 -17.52 -9.68 -7.90
C ALA A 209 -16.79 -9.02 -6.72
N VAL A 210 -15.86 -8.14 -7.05
CA VAL A 210 -15.20 -7.21 -6.14
C VAL A 210 -15.32 -5.81 -6.73
N ALA A 211 -15.70 -4.83 -5.91
CA ALA A 211 -15.66 -3.42 -6.27
C ALA A 211 -15.16 -2.60 -5.09
N ILE A 212 -14.42 -1.54 -5.36
CA ILE A 212 -13.94 -0.58 -4.36
C ILE A 212 -14.16 0.85 -4.83
N LEU A 213 -14.37 1.72 -3.86
CA LEU A 213 -14.29 3.18 -4.01
C LEU A 213 -13.58 3.72 -2.78
N THR A 214 -12.52 4.52 -2.97
CA THR A 214 -11.80 5.15 -1.86
C THR A 214 -11.54 6.62 -2.11
N TYR A 215 -11.39 7.35 -1.03
CA TYR A 215 -11.04 8.76 -1.01
C TYR A 215 -10.00 9.01 0.09
N GLU A 216 -8.93 9.71 -0.25
CA GLU A 216 -7.93 10.17 0.69
C GLU A 216 -7.66 11.66 0.46
N SER A 217 -7.53 12.41 1.54
CA SER A 217 -7.18 13.82 1.51
C SER A 217 -6.11 14.13 2.55
N ILE A 218 -4.98 14.63 2.09
CA ILE A 218 -3.87 15.06 2.94
C ILE A 218 -3.94 16.56 3.08
N ASN A 219 -4.09 17.03 4.31
CA ASN A 219 -4.04 18.44 4.65
C ASN A 219 -2.60 18.85 4.93
N CYS A 220 -2.10 19.79 4.14
CA CYS A 220 -0.75 20.34 4.30
C CYS A 220 -0.77 21.58 5.19
N PRO A 221 -0.06 21.57 6.33
CA PRO A 221 -0.01 22.75 7.21
C PRO A 221 0.64 23.95 6.51
N GLY A 222 -0.02 25.10 6.58
CA GLY A 222 0.35 26.31 5.84
C GLY A 222 1.68 27.00 6.27
N ASN A 223 2.39 26.49 7.28
CA ASN A 223 3.49 27.20 7.94
C ASN A 223 4.79 26.39 8.08
N THR A 224 4.98 25.34 7.28
CA THR A 224 6.21 24.53 7.38
C THR A 224 7.38 25.19 6.66
N SER A 225 8.28 25.82 7.42
CA SER A 225 9.59 26.28 6.92
C SER A 225 10.59 25.12 6.76
N THR A 226 10.26 23.92 7.25
CA THR A 226 11.07 22.70 7.17
C THR A 226 10.33 21.63 6.41
N ILE A 227 11.04 20.87 5.58
CA ILE A 227 10.53 19.64 4.95
C ILE A 227 10.26 18.62 6.06
N VAL A 228 9.05 18.60 6.61
CA VAL A 228 8.67 17.69 7.70
C VAL A 228 8.35 16.29 7.16
N SER A 229 8.03 16.21 5.90
CA SER A 229 7.90 14.95 5.15
C SER A 229 8.00 15.25 3.66
N ASN A 230 8.29 14.25 2.83
CA ASN A 230 8.22 14.37 1.37
C ASN A 230 6.80 14.73 0.85
N THR A 231 5.88 15.07 1.72
CA THR A 231 4.47 15.26 1.43
C THR A 231 4.04 16.73 1.42
N CYS A 232 4.51 17.55 2.37
CA CYS A 232 4.14 18.97 2.49
C CYS A 232 5.39 19.81 2.76
N ASN A 233 5.47 20.98 2.17
CA ASN A 233 6.56 21.95 2.43
C ASN A 233 6.06 23.40 2.38
N ALA A 234 6.92 24.37 2.72
CA ALA A 234 6.58 25.79 2.80
C ALA A 234 5.99 26.41 1.50
N VAL A 235 6.24 25.78 0.36
CA VAL A 235 5.77 26.24 -0.96
C VAL A 235 4.43 25.63 -1.33
N ARG A 236 4.00 24.57 -0.64
CA ARG A 236 2.83 23.76 -1.01
C ARG A 236 1.84 23.73 0.13
N LYS A 237 0.78 24.49 -0.08
CA LYS A 237 -0.32 24.65 0.87
C LYS A 237 -1.60 23.94 0.43
N ASP A 238 -1.61 23.40 -0.80
CA ASP A 238 -2.81 22.79 -1.35
C ASP A 238 -2.97 21.36 -0.85
N ASP A 239 -4.15 21.02 -0.42
CA ASP A 239 -4.52 19.66 -0.02
C ASP A 239 -4.36 18.71 -1.20
N GLN A 240 -3.74 17.57 -0.92
CA GLN A 240 -3.60 16.51 -1.91
C GLN A 240 -4.79 15.56 -1.78
N THR A 241 -5.42 15.25 -2.89
CA THR A 241 -6.51 14.28 -2.90
C THR A 241 -6.21 13.10 -3.80
N HIS A 242 -6.67 11.93 -3.38
CA HIS A 242 -6.62 10.70 -4.12
C HIS A 242 -7.99 10.03 -4.09
N VAL A 243 -8.55 9.78 -5.26
CA VAL A 243 -9.79 9.03 -5.44
C VAL A 243 -9.48 7.84 -6.30
N GLN A 244 -9.93 6.66 -5.92
CA GLN A 244 -9.84 5.49 -6.77
C GLN A 244 -11.13 4.68 -6.77
N ALA A 245 -11.47 4.14 -7.92
CA ALA A 245 -12.57 3.20 -8.13
C ALA A 245 -12.05 2.02 -8.94
N GLY A 246 -12.34 0.81 -8.52
CA GLY A 246 -11.86 -0.36 -9.21
C GLY A 246 -12.65 -1.60 -8.85
N GLY A 247 -12.35 -2.70 -9.55
CA GLY A 247 -13.00 -3.95 -9.27
C GLY A 247 -12.46 -5.10 -10.10
N SER A 248 -12.98 -6.28 -9.80
CA SER A 248 -12.74 -7.46 -10.61
C SER A 248 -13.98 -8.35 -10.66
N PHE A 249 -14.04 -9.16 -11.72
CA PHE A 249 -15.08 -10.17 -11.87
C PHE A 249 -14.45 -11.48 -12.33
N ASP A 250 -14.76 -12.55 -11.59
CA ASP A 250 -14.25 -13.89 -11.82
C ASP A 250 -15.26 -14.71 -12.64
N PHE A 251 -14.93 -14.95 -13.90
CA PHE A 251 -15.71 -15.80 -14.81
C PHE A 251 -15.36 -17.30 -14.65
N LYS A 252 -14.53 -17.67 -13.65
CA LYS A 252 -13.95 -18.99 -13.38
C LYS A 252 -12.83 -19.40 -14.35
N VAL A 253 -12.98 -19.15 -15.62
CA VAL A 253 -11.95 -19.40 -16.66
C VAL A 253 -11.00 -18.24 -16.83
N LEU A 254 -11.46 -17.05 -16.47
CA LEU A 254 -10.73 -15.79 -16.57
C LEU A 254 -11.27 -14.83 -15.52
N ARG A 255 -10.39 -14.13 -14.81
CA ARG A 255 -10.77 -12.99 -13.98
C ARG A 255 -10.28 -11.71 -14.65
N LEU A 256 -11.17 -10.74 -14.79
CA LEU A 256 -10.85 -9.42 -15.32
C LEU A 256 -10.78 -8.42 -14.17
N TYR A 257 -9.89 -7.44 -14.33
CA TYR A 257 -9.62 -6.37 -13.34
C TYR A 257 -9.65 -5.02 -14.04
N SER A 258 -10.15 -4.02 -13.33
CA SER A 258 -9.99 -2.63 -13.74
C SER A 258 -9.84 -1.71 -12.54
N LEU A 259 -9.03 -0.66 -12.70
CA LEU A 259 -8.88 0.40 -11.73
C LEU A 259 -8.77 1.72 -12.46
N TRP A 260 -9.42 2.72 -11.92
CA TRP A 260 -9.25 4.13 -12.23
C TRP A 260 -8.90 4.88 -10.96
N ALA A 261 -7.96 5.82 -11.05
CA ALA A 261 -7.67 6.73 -9.96
C ALA A 261 -7.40 8.13 -10.47
N GLN A 262 -7.80 9.13 -9.68
CA GLN A 262 -7.46 10.52 -9.87
C GLN A 262 -6.66 11.01 -8.67
N GLU A 263 -5.52 11.60 -8.96
CA GLU A 263 -4.63 12.24 -8.00
C GLU A 263 -4.63 13.74 -8.29
N LYS A 264 -4.90 14.56 -7.30
CA LYS A 264 -4.85 16.03 -7.40
C LYS A 264 -3.78 16.59 -6.49
N ASN A 265 -3.16 17.67 -6.95
CA ASN A 265 -2.14 18.40 -6.21
C ASN A 265 -0.98 17.49 -5.76
N GLN A 266 -0.66 16.44 -6.53
CA GLN A 266 0.37 15.49 -6.18
C GLN A 266 1.77 16.11 -6.32
N PHE A 267 2.67 15.67 -5.44
CA PHE A 267 4.06 16.10 -5.51
C PHE A 267 4.79 15.49 -6.70
N THR A 268 5.39 16.34 -7.48
CA THR A 268 6.60 15.96 -8.17
C THR A 268 7.77 16.02 -7.19
N LEU A 269 8.80 15.22 -7.40
CA LEU A 269 9.99 15.08 -6.53
C LEU A 269 10.77 16.38 -6.27
N THR A 270 10.26 17.53 -6.69
CA THR A 270 10.94 18.83 -6.59
C THR A 270 10.13 19.83 -5.78
N ALA A 271 10.79 20.44 -4.82
CA ALA A 271 10.23 21.46 -3.95
C ALA A 271 9.77 22.77 -4.65
N VAL A 272 9.97 22.90 -5.96
CA VAL A 272 9.87 24.18 -6.68
C VAL A 272 8.73 24.21 -7.71
N THR A 273 8.19 23.06 -8.09
CA THR A 273 7.15 23.01 -9.13
C THR A 273 5.74 22.89 -8.52
N PRO A 274 4.74 23.58 -9.10
CA PRO A 274 3.36 23.44 -8.67
C PRO A 274 2.93 21.97 -8.73
N SER A 275 2.21 21.53 -7.72
CA SER A 275 1.57 20.22 -7.70
C SER A 275 0.62 20.12 -8.90
N LYS A 276 0.53 18.96 -9.52
CA LYS A 276 -0.35 18.73 -10.64
C LYS A 276 -1.14 17.44 -10.53
N ASP A 277 -2.17 17.38 -11.31
CA ASP A 277 -3.10 16.27 -11.33
C ASP A 277 -2.54 15.12 -12.18
N ALA A 278 -2.89 13.92 -11.80
CA ALA A 278 -2.66 12.73 -12.60
C ALA A 278 -3.90 11.84 -12.63
N THR A 279 -4.05 11.11 -13.72
CA THR A 279 -5.05 10.06 -13.84
C THR A 279 -4.34 8.74 -14.05
N VAL A 280 -4.74 7.72 -13.32
CA VAL A 280 -4.18 6.36 -13.42
C VAL A 280 -5.27 5.41 -13.88
N TRP A 281 -4.91 4.53 -14.81
CA TRP A 281 -5.73 3.43 -15.29
C TRP A 281 -4.99 2.11 -15.17
N GLU A 282 -5.72 1.06 -14.83
CA GLU A 282 -5.26 -0.31 -15.01
C GLU A 282 -6.36 -1.16 -15.62
N LEU A 283 -5.96 -2.00 -16.56
CA LEU A 283 -6.73 -3.13 -17.06
C LEU A 283 -5.89 -4.38 -16.87
N GLY A 284 -6.48 -5.42 -16.28
CA GLY A 284 -5.77 -6.64 -15.97
C GLY A 284 -6.60 -7.88 -16.19
N ALA A 285 -5.91 -9.00 -16.29
CA ALA A 285 -6.51 -10.32 -16.39
C ALA A 285 -5.69 -11.36 -15.65
N SER A 286 -6.33 -12.37 -15.10
CA SER A 286 -5.67 -13.59 -14.64
C SER A 286 -6.46 -14.81 -15.05
N ALA A 287 -5.77 -15.93 -15.33
CA ALA A 287 -6.40 -17.17 -15.74
C ALA A 287 -5.65 -18.38 -15.16
N PRO A 288 -6.38 -19.44 -14.75
CA PRO A 288 -5.76 -20.71 -14.40
C PRO A 288 -5.00 -21.26 -15.61
N LEU A 289 -3.77 -21.68 -15.43
CA LEU A 289 -2.92 -22.22 -16.48
C LEU A 289 -1.94 -23.26 -15.89
N LEU A 290 -1.93 -24.49 -16.42
CA LEU A 290 -0.95 -25.53 -16.05
C LEU A 290 -0.75 -25.73 -14.53
N GLY A 291 -1.83 -25.67 -13.76
CA GLY A 291 -1.78 -25.82 -12.30
C GLY A 291 -1.39 -24.58 -11.51
N GLY A 292 -1.08 -23.47 -12.19
CA GLY A 292 -0.80 -22.16 -11.63
C GLY A 292 -1.77 -21.12 -12.15
N GLU A 293 -1.36 -19.85 -12.10
CA GLU A 293 -2.14 -18.70 -12.56
C GLU A 293 -1.26 -17.80 -13.43
N ALA A 294 -1.70 -17.56 -14.66
CA ALA A 294 -1.11 -16.58 -15.56
C ALA A 294 -1.72 -15.20 -15.27
N LEU A 295 -0.89 -14.17 -15.29
CA LEU A 295 -1.24 -12.78 -14.96
C LEU A 295 -0.85 -11.86 -16.12
N ALA A 296 -1.69 -10.89 -16.42
CA ALA A 296 -1.38 -9.83 -17.38
C ALA A 296 -1.97 -8.51 -16.91
N SER A 297 -1.26 -7.40 -17.11
CA SER A 297 -1.79 -6.07 -16.87
C SER A 297 -1.24 -5.04 -17.85
N TRP A 298 -2.04 -4.02 -18.09
CA TRP A 298 -1.65 -2.76 -18.68
C TRP A 298 -2.05 -1.64 -17.76
N GLN A 299 -1.10 -0.74 -17.49
CA GLN A 299 -1.28 0.38 -16.60
C GLN A 299 -0.85 1.65 -17.32
N LYS A 300 -1.55 2.74 -17.09
CA LYS A 300 -1.20 4.06 -17.61
C LYS A 300 -1.36 5.11 -16.52
N ARG A 301 -0.36 5.97 -16.38
CA ARG A 301 -0.43 7.22 -15.65
C ARG A 301 -0.35 8.36 -16.67
N ASP A 302 -1.36 9.21 -16.69
CA ASP A 302 -1.40 10.47 -17.43
C ASP A 302 -1.14 11.59 -16.43
N ASP A 303 0.05 12.16 -16.46
CA ASP A 303 0.50 13.18 -15.53
C ASP A 303 0.48 14.55 -16.21
N LYS A 304 -0.39 15.44 -15.75
CA LYS A 304 -0.54 16.79 -16.30
C LYS A 304 0.62 17.73 -15.96
N ALA A 305 1.55 17.26 -15.13
CA ALA A 305 2.75 17.98 -14.81
C ALA A 305 3.87 17.61 -15.80
N TYR A 306 4.09 18.35 -16.82
CA TYR A 306 5.26 18.21 -17.72
C TYR A 306 5.27 16.99 -18.65
N GLY A 307 4.14 16.35 -18.90
CA GLY A 307 4.07 15.17 -19.77
C GLY A 307 4.82 13.98 -19.18
N ALA A 308 4.76 13.82 -17.87
CA ALA A 308 5.37 12.72 -17.13
C ALA A 308 4.54 11.43 -17.21
N ASP A 309 4.08 11.08 -18.39
CA ASP A 309 3.25 9.91 -18.63
C ASP A 309 4.06 8.63 -18.45
N LEU A 310 3.44 7.65 -17.83
CA LEU A 310 3.97 6.30 -17.69
C LEU A 310 3.00 5.30 -18.29
N SER A 311 3.53 4.36 -19.06
CA SER A 311 2.80 3.18 -19.49
C SER A 311 3.56 1.94 -19.02
N VAL A 312 2.86 1.00 -18.45
CA VAL A 312 3.42 -0.29 -18.01
C VAL A 312 2.58 -1.40 -18.62
N TRP A 313 3.22 -2.40 -19.17
CA TRP A 313 2.60 -3.67 -19.41
C TRP A 313 3.39 -4.77 -18.72
N ALA A 314 2.71 -5.75 -18.16
CA ALA A 314 3.32 -6.81 -17.42
C ALA A 314 2.67 -8.16 -17.71
N LEU A 315 3.50 -9.20 -17.71
CA LEU A 315 3.09 -10.60 -17.75
C LEU A 315 3.71 -11.32 -16.57
N GLY A 316 2.99 -12.27 -15.99
CA GLY A 316 3.49 -13.03 -14.86
C GLY A 316 2.85 -14.41 -14.79
N TYR A 317 3.49 -15.24 -13.99
CA TYR A 317 2.99 -16.58 -13.68
C TYR A 317 3.32 -16.93 -12.24
N THR A 318 2.35 -17.52 -11.53
CA THR A 318 2.55 -18.04 -10.19
C THR A 318 2.16 -19.50 -10.13
N TYR A 319 3.00 -20.33 -9.50
CA TYR A 319 2.74 -21.75 -9.34
C TYR A 319 2.78 -22.15 -7.85
N PRO A 320 1.66 -22.61 -7.27
CA PRO A 320 1.60 -23.03 -5.88
C PRO A 320 2.18 -24.43 -5.69
N PHE A 321 3.19 -24.56 -4.83
CA PHE A 321 3.62 -25.87 -4.31
C PHE A 321 2.76 -26.32 -3.13
N SER A 322 2.23 -25.36 -2.38
CA SER A 322 1.33 -25.58 -1.26
C SER A 322 0.48 -24.34 -1.02
N PRO A 323 -0.53 -24.38 -0.13
CA PRO A 323 -1.27 -23.18 0.27
C PRO A 323 -0.40 -22.04 0.83
N ARG A 324 0.83 -22.35 1.29
CA ARG A 324 1.74 -21.38 1.91
C ARG A 324 2.96 -21.05 1.06
N THR A 325 3.26 -21.86 0.02
CA THR A 325 4.50 -21.73 -0.76
C THR A 325 4.20 -21.68 -2.23
N ASN A 326 4.68 -20.67 -2.91
CA ASN A 326 4.62 -20.57 -4.37
C ASN A 326 5.94 -20.07 -4.96
N VAL A 327 6.22 -20.49 -6.18
CA VAL A 327 7.19 -19.83 -7.06
C VAL A 327 6.46 -18.93 -8.02
N TYR A 328 7.17 -17.94 -8.52
CA TYR A 328 6.63 -16.97 -9.45
C TYR A 328 7.71 -16.49 -10.41
N GLY A 329 7.26 -15.97 -11.55
CA GLY A 329 8.08 -15.20 -12.48
C GLY A 329 7.26 -14.09 -13.10
N PHE A 330 7.91 -13.00 -13.49
CA PHE A 330 7.26 -11.89 -14.16
C PHE A 330 8.20 -11.16 -15.11
N TYR A 331 7.61 -10.45 -16.03
CA TYR A 331 8.25 -9.46 -16.91
C TYR A 331 7.39 -8.20 -16.91
N ALA A 332 8.01 -7.05 -16.75
CA ALA A 332 7.38 -5.75 -16.83
C ALA A 332 8.18 -4.81 -17.74
N SER A 333 7.49 -4.05 -18.54
CA SER A 333 8.06 -3.05 -19.42
C SER A 333 7.41 -1.71 -19.13
N THR A 334 8.16 -0.82 -18.49
CA THR A 334 7.75 0.56 -18.23
C THR A 334 8.29 1.45 -19.35
N SER A 335 7.44 2.29 -19.89
CA SER A 335 7.79 3.37 -20.81
C SER A 335 7.37 4.69 -20.17
N ALA A 336 8.33 5.60 -20.05
CA ALA A 336 8.07 6.99 -19.69
C ALA A 336 7.95 7.76 -21.00
N ASP A 337 6.73 8.12 -21.39
CA ASP A 337 6.46 8.90 -22.59
C ASP A 337 6.59 10.39 -22.24
N ASN A 338 7.19 11.11 -23.17
CA ASN A 338 7.45 12.54 -23.17
C ASN A 338 8.65 13.02 -22.33
N THR A 339 9.62 13.51 -23.07
CA THR A 339 10.60 14.48 -22.56
C THR A 339 9.87 15.76 -22.16
N PRO A 340 10.17 16.32 -20.99
CA PRO A 340 9.66 17.66 -20.64
C PRO A 340 9.94 18.61 -21.81
N THR A 341 8.90 19.25 -22.32
CA THR A 341 8.93 20.06 -23.55
C THR A 341 9.78 21.35 -23.47
N ALA A 342 10.38 21.65 -22.35
CA ALA A 342 11.25 22.78 -22.14
C ALA A 342 12.67 22.32 -21.75
N GLN A 343 13.40 21.72 -22.70
CA GLN A 343 14.83 21.44 -22.51
C GLN A 343 15.65 22.64 -22.97
N VAL A 344 16.40 23.22 -22.07
CA VAL A 344 17.48 24.16 -22.43
C VAL A 344 18.80 23.39 -22.32
N VAL A 345 19.41 23.11 -23.46
CA VAL A 345 20.74 22.51 -23.50
C VAL A 345 21.76 23.64 -23.48
N THR A 346 22.37 23.88 -22.34
CA THR A 346 23.47 24.84 -22.20
C THR A 346 24.72 24.09 -21.78
N GLY A 347 25.75 24.08 -22.66
CA GLY A 347 27.04 23.47 -22.33
C GLY A 347 27.02 21.95 -22.12
N GLY A 348 26.09 21.21 -22.77
CA GLY A 348 25.97 19.75 -22.64
C GLY A 348 25.16 19.28 -21.43
N ALA A 349 24.65 20.18 -20.60
CA ALA A 349 23.74 19.85 -19.51
C ALA A 349 22.29 20.10 -19.93
N ILE A 350 21.43 19.11 -19.71
CA ILE A 350 19.98 19.27 -19.89
C ILE A 350 19.46 19.98 -18.66
N THR A 351 18.93 21.17 -18.83
CA THR A 351 18.19 21.89 -17.79
C THR A 351 16.72 21.95 -18.19
N VAL A 352 15.87 21.48 -17.30
CA VAL A 352 14.41 21.70 -17.38
C VAL A 352 14.09 22.77 -16.35
N PRO A 353 13.45 23.89 -16.73
CA PRO A 353 13.09 24.92 -15.76
C PRO A 353 12.35 24.33 -14.58
N GLY A 354 12.87 24.53 -13.37
CA GLY A 354 12.28 24.02 -12.14
C GLY A 354 12.74 22.61 -11.71
N TYR A 355 13.66 21.96 -12.45
CA TYR A 355 14.19 20.63 -12.09
C TYR A 355 15.71 20.64 -11.91
N THR A 356 16.21 19.92 -10.92
CA THR A 356 17.65 19.62 -10.79
C THR A 356 18.01 18.42 -11.68
N ALA A 357 19.29 18.29 -12.05
CA ALA A 357 19.79 17.16 -12.83
C ALA A 357 19.46 15.80 -12.19
N THR A 358 19.51 15.69 -10.86
CA THR A 358 19.16 14.47 -10.10
C THR A 358 17.68 14.11 -10.24
N GLN A 359 16.81 15.10 -10.29
CA GLN A 359 15.37 14.90 -10.42
C GLN A 359 14.97 14.47 -11.84
N ILE A 360 15.61 15.04 -12.82
CA ILE A 360 15.46 14.63 -14.22
C ILE A 360 15.92 13.19 -14.39
N SER A 361 17.02 12.78 -13.76
CA SER A 361 17.54 11.42 -13.83
C SER A 361 16.58 10.41 -13.19
N SER A 362 16.06 10.69 -12.01
CA SER A 362 15.15 9.78 -11.30
C SER A 362 13.84 9.51 -12.06
N TYR A 363 13.38 10.49 -12.83
CA TYR A 363 12.21 10.35 -13.67
C TYR A 363 12.50 9.44 -14.89
N TRP A 364 13.63 9.63 -15.55
CA TRP A 364 14.04 8.82 -16.68
C TRP A 364 14.41 7.39 -16.29
N ASP A 365 14.81 7.16 -15.05
CA ASP A 365 15.08 5.82 -14.52
C ASP A 365 13.85 4.90 -14.55
N ARG A 366 12.65 5.47 -14.70
CA ARG A 366 11.41 4.70 -14.88
C ARG A 366 11.23 4.10 -16.27
N ASN A 367 11.98 4.56 -17.29
CA ASN A 367 11.95 3.94 -18.62
C ASN A 367 12.85 2.69 -18.63
N ARG A 368 12.29 1.53 -18.29
CA ARG A 368 13.05 0.32 -18.05
C ARG A 368 12.26 -0.96 -18.32
N THR A 369 12.98 -2.05 -18.47
CA THR A 369 12.42 -3.40 -18.39
C THR A 369 12.85 -4.04 -17.08
N GLN A 370 11.98 -4.85 -16.52
CA GLN A 370 12.26 -5.59 -15.32
C GLN A 370 11.73 -7.02 -15.48
N TYR A 371 12.53 -8.00 -15.11
CA TYR A 371 12.06 -9.37 -14.98
C TYR A 371 12.63 -9.98 -13.70
N GLY A 372 11.88 -10.88 -13.13
CA GLY A 372 12.29 -11.55 -11.92
C GLY A 372 11.58 -12.87 -11.72
N PHE A 373 12.18 -13.71 -10.92
CA PHE A 373 11.59 -14.95 -10.47
C PHE A 373 12.04 -15.25 -9.04
N GLY A 374 11.17 -15.89 -8.28
CA GLY A 374 11.47 -16.13 -6.86
C GLY A 374 10.52 -17.12 -6.22
N LEU A 375 10.71 -17.26 -4.91
CA LEU A 375 9.92 -18.09 -4.03
C LEU A 375 9.35 -17.25 -2.90
N ARG A 376 8.08 -17.46 -2.63
CA ARG A 376 7.41 -16.89 -1.47
C ARG A 376 6.89 -17.99 -0.56
N HIS A 377 7.18 -17.86 0.73
CA HIS A 377 6.66 -18.73 1.77
C HIS A 377 5.93 -17.91 2.85
N ARG A 378 4.78 -18.41 3.29
CA ARG A 378 3.99 -17.85 4.41
C ARG A 378 4.00 -18.83 5.58
N PHE A 379 4.18 -18.34 6.78
CA PHE A 379 4.14 -19.17 7.99
C PHE A 379 3.24 -18.57 9.07
#